data_16cf40db40d3c58d29f97f4072f16107
#
_entry.id   16cf40db40d3c58d29f97f4072f16107
#
_cell.length_a   1.000
_cell.length_b   1.000
_cell.length_c   1.000
_cell.angle_alpha   90.00
_cell.angle_beta   90.00
_cell.angle_gamma   90.00
#
_symmetry.space_group_name_H-M   'P 1'
#
loop_
_entity.id
_entity.type
_entity.pdbx_description
1 polymer ?
#
loop_
_entity_poly.entity_id
_entity_poly.type
_entity_poly.pdbx_seq_one_letter_code
_entity_poly.pdbx_strand_id
1 'polypeptide(L)'
;MSRTALREAIQKLSSRGLLESRVGAGTFVQTPPSQPNWHEQVISPLVPLMRDDPQYRYDVLEARQSLEVSTAWHAAQRATAKDKTRIQRSFDALLHYQHLQDTEASAHADAQFHLAIAEASHNAVIVQLMRSLFELMLNTVAENRRLMFVHDNTKVLEQLTQQHYQLMQAILNGEQEQARSVISDHLNFVHNKLTQADADTARLQRLGRLSPSVATSS
;
A
#
# COMPACT_ATOMS: atom_id res chain seq x y z
N MET A 1 -17.39 27.05 42.75
CA MET A 1 -16.44 25.98 42.39
C MET A 1 -15.43 25.84 43.50
N SER A 2 -15.24 24.62 44.07
CA SER A 2 -14.31 24.46 45.21
C SER A 2 -12.87 24.38 44.67
N ARG A 3 -11.90 24.85 45.48
CA ARG A 3 -10.46 24.74 45.14
C ARG A 3 -10.02 23.29 44.94
N THR A 4 -10.66 22.36 45.64
CA THR A 4 -10.41 20.92 45.55
C THR A 4 -10.85 20.38 44.18
N ALA A 5 -12.07 20.70 43.71
CA ALA A 5 -12.56 20.29 42.41
C ALA A 5 -11.71 20.84 41.25
N LEU A 6 -11.20 22.06 41.39
CA LEU A 6 -10.28 22.64 40.37
C LEU A 6 -8.93 21.88 40.34
N ARG A 7 -8.36 21.53 41.49
CA ARG A 7 -7.12 20.73 41.56
C ARG A 7 -7.30 19.34 40.96
N GLU A 8 -8.39 18.67 41.25
CA GLU A 8 -8.71 17.36 40.68
C GLU A 8 -8.87 17.42 39.17
N ALA A 9 -9.54 18.47 38.66
CA ALA A 9 -9.69 18.68 37.23
C ALA A 9 -8.32 18.91 36.54
N ILE A 10 -7.45 19.76 37.11
CA ILE A 10 -6.10 20.01 36.61
C ILE A 10 -5.29 18.70 36.63
N GLN A 11 -5.32 17.95 37.71
CA GLN A 11 -4.59 16.70 37.87
C GLN A 11 -5.06 15.65 36.84
N LYS A 12 -6.37 15.54 36.58
CA LYS A 12 -6.97 14.66 35.60
C LYS A 12 -6.60 15.08 34.15
N LEU A 13 -6.53 16.36 33.86
CA LEU A 13 -6.12 16.86 32.55
C LEU A 13 -4.60 16.72 32.35
N SER A 14 -3.80 16.93 33.42
CA SER A 14 -2.34 16.71 33.37
C SER A 14 -1.99 15.23 33.17
N SER A 15 -2.70 14.30 33.83
CA SER A 15 -2.50 12.86 33.63
C SER A 15 -2.85 12.40 32.20
N ARG A 16 -3.63 13.18 31.48
CA ARG A 16 -3.96 12.96 30.04
C ARG A 16 -3.02 13.69 29.08
N GLY A 17 -1.98 14.37 29.60
CA GLY A 17 -1.05 15.15 28.78
C GLY A 17 -1.63 16.43 28.16
N LEU A 18 -2.82 16.87 28.63
CA LEU A 18 -3.49 18.08 28.13
C LEU A 18 -3.03 19.35 28.83
N LEU A 19 -2.48 19.22 30.05
CA LEU A 19 -1.94 20.31 30.86
C LEU A 19 -0.54 19.94 31.39
N GLU A 20 0.35 20.93 31.43
CA GLU A 20 1.64 20.87 32.12
C GLU A 20 1.68 21.93 33.18
N SER A 21 1.93 21.51 34.45
CA SER A 21 2.11 22.43 35.57
C SER A 21 3.59 22.65 35.83
N ARG A 22 4.05 23.88 35.68
CA ARG A 22 5.44 24.30 35.99
C ARG A 22 5.47 25.04 37.32
N VAL A 23 6.33 24.59 38.24
CA VAL A 23 6.48 25.21 39.54
C VAL A 23 6.87 26.68 39.40
N GLY A 24 6.07 27.57 40.01
CA GLY A 24 6.31 29.01 39.95
C GLY A 24 5.87 29.72 38.64
N ALA A 25 5.49 28.98 37.60
CA ALA A 25 5.13 29.56 36.30
C ALA A 25 3.64 29.34 35.94
N GLY A 26 2.94 28.41 36.60
CA GLY A 26 1.51 28.17 36.35
C GLY A 26 1.23 26.87 35.64
N THR A 27 -0.01 26.72 35.15
CA THR A 27 -0.45 25.55 34.37
C THR A 27 -0.76 25.97 32.93
N PHE A 28 -0.15 25.30 32.00
CA PHE A 28 -0.21 25.59 30.58
C PHE A 28 -0.97 24.48 29.84
N VAL A 29 -1.78 24.88 28.86
CA VAL A 29 -2.38 23.94 27.93
C VAL A 29 -1.27 23.38 27.03
N GLN A 30 -1.12 22.08 27.05
CA GLN A 30 -0.27 21.40 26.07
C GLN A 30 -1.12 21.01 24.86
N THR A 31 -0.55 21.20 23.69
CA THR A 31 -1.02 20.44 22.52
C THR A 31 -0.82 18.97 22.90
N PRO A 32 -1.86 18.12 22.92
CA PRO A 32 -1.65 16.69 23.17
C PRO A 32 -0.49 16.25 22.29
N PRO A 33 0.48 15.47 22.80
CA PRO A 33 1.44 14.84 21.92
C PRO A 33 0.60 14.22 20.81
N SER A 34 0.88 14.59 19.57
CA SER A 34 0.24 13.98 18.41
C SER A 34 0.30 12.49 18.70
N GLN A 35 -0.88 11.86 18.88
CA GLN A 35 -0.86 10.41 19.14
C GLN A 35 0.01 9.85 18.02
N PRO A 36 1.03 9.05 18.34
CA PRO A 36 1.91 8.53 17.31
C PRO A 36 1.02 8.02 16.19
N ASN A 37 1.20 8.61 15.04
CA ASN A 37 0.40 8.28 13.88
C ASN A 37 0.51 6.76 13.70
N TRP A 38 -0.59 6.07 13.48
CA TRP A 38 -0.60 4.62 13.19
C TRP A 38 0.53 4.24 12.21
N HIS A 39 0.77 5.10 11.22
CA HIS A 39 1.87 4.99 10.28
C HIS A 39 3.25 4.94 11.00
N GLU A 40 3.53 5.85 11.93
CA GLU A 40 4.81 5.89 12.67
C GLU A 40 5.00 4.67 13.57
N GLN A 41 3.93 4.14 14.14
CA GLN A 41 4.01 3.01 15.07
C GLN A 41 4.07 1.65 14.38
N VAL A 42 3.38 1.48 13.26
CA VAL A 42 3.20 0.17 12.61
C VAL A 42 3.99 0.08 11.31
N ILE A 43 3.96 1.12 10.48
CA ILE A 43 4.53 1.06 9.13
C ILE A 43 6.01 1.46 9.11
N SER A 44 6.36 2.58 9.76
CA SER A 44 7.75 3.07 9.74
C SER A 44 8.79 2.03 10.22
N PRO A 45 8.52 1.20 11.24
CA PRO A 45 9.45 0.13 11.63
C PRO A 45 9.63 -0.98 10.59
N LEU A 46 8.65 -1.16 9.68
CA LEU A 46 8.71 -2.21 8.64
C LEU A 46 9.55 -1.78 7.43
N VAL A 47 9.61 -0.47 7.13
CA VAL A 47 10.33 0.04 5.94
C VAL A 47 11.80 -0.39 5.90
N PRO A 48 12.60 -0.28 6.98
CA PRO A 48 13.98 -0.78 6.99
C PRO A 48 14.07 -2.29 6.74
N LEU A 49 13.17 -3.07 7.35
CA LEU A 49 13.16 -4.53 7.20
C LEU A 49 12.94 -4.94 5.74
N MET A 50 12.01 -4.28 5.05
CA MET A 50 11.72 -4.54 3.63
C MET A 50 12.89 -4.19 2.72
N ARG A 51 13.68 -3.17 3.08
CA ARG A 51 14.89 -2.82 2.33
C ARG A 51 16.01 -3.83 2.54
N ASP A 52 16.14 -4.36 3.75
CA ASP A 52 17.23 -5.25 4.15
C ASP A 52 16.97 -6.71 3.72
N ASP A 53 15.69 -7.13 3.62
CA ASP A 53 15.29 -8.45 3.13
C ASP A 53 14.14 -8.36 2.11
N PRO A 54 14.42 -8.60 0.81
CA PRO A 54 13.42 -8.57 -0.24
C PRO A 54 12.25 -9.57 -0.07
N GLN A 55 12.38 -10.57 0.80
CA GLN A 55 11.30 -11.54 1.04
C GLN A 55 10.08 -10.91 1.71
N TYR A 56 10.22 -9.82 2.48
CA TYR A 56 9.11 -9.09 3.07
C TYR A 56 8.09 -8.56 2.05
N ARG A 57 8.45 -8.45 0.75
CA ARG A 57 7.47 -8.11 -0.30
C ARG A 57 6.35 -9.13 -0.44
N TYR A 58 6.60 -10.40 -0.13
CA TYR A 58 5.58 -11.45 -0.12
C TYR A 58 4.61 -11.26 1.05
N ASP A 59 5.10 -10.86 2.22
CA ASP A 59 4.25 -10.52 3.38
C ASP A 59 3.33 -9.32 3.05
N VAL A 60 3.83 -8.33 2.32
CA VAL A 60 3.01 -7.20 1.84
C VAL A 60 1.95 -7.66 0.84
N LEU A 61 2.28 -8.58 -0.08
CA LEU A 61 1.30 -9.14 -1.01
C LEU A 61 0.22 -9.96 -0.29
N GLU A 62 0.59 -10.71 0.74
CA GLU A 62 -0.35 -11.48 1.57
C GLU A 62 -1.29 -10.54 2.36
N ALA A 63 -0.75 -9.46 2.93
CA ALA A 63 -1.57 -8.41 3.57
C ALA A 63 -2.52 -7.74 2.57
N ARG A 64 -2.04 -7.42 1.36
CA ARG A 64 -2.87 -6.90 0.26
C ARG A 64 -3.99 -7.88 -0.08
N GLN A 65 -3.68 -9.17 -0.27
CA GLN A 65 -4.66 -10.20 -0.55
C GLN A 65 -5.78 -10.21 0.50
N SER A 66 -5.42 -10.15 1.77
CA SER A 66 -6.36 -10.17 2.87
C SER A 66 -7.27 -8.94 2.91
N LEU A 67 -6.75 -7.76 2.61
CA LEU A 67 -7.48 -6.50 2.67
C LEU A 67 -8.22 -6.19 1.38
N GLU A 68 -7.57 -6.30 0.22
CA GLU A 68 -8.11 -5.84 -1.05
C GLU A 68 -9.23 -6.71 -1.58
N VAL A 69 -9.19 -8.02 -1.33
CA VAL A 69 -10.30 -8.93 -1.68
C VAL A 69 -11.58 -8.52 -0.95
N SER A 70 -11.48 -8.14 0.32
CA SER A 70 -12.62 -7.64 1.09
C SER A 70 -13.06 -6.24 0.63
N THR A 71 -12.10 -5.34 0.33
CA THR A 71 -12.43 -3.98 -0.11
C THR A 71 -13.11 -3.96 -1.48
N ALA A 72 -12.69 -4.79 -2.42
CA ALA A 72 -13.29 -4.87 -3.75
C ALA A 72 -14.74 -5.35 -3.69
N TRP A 73 -15.01 -6.37 -2.88
CA TRP A 73 -16.38 -6.86 -2.66
C TRP A 73 -17.28 -5.76 -2.08
N HIS A 74 -16.80 -5.07 -1.03
CA HIS A 74 -17.55 -3.97 -0.40
C HIS A 74 -17.68 -2.76 -1.31
N ALA A 75 -16.66 -2.43 -2.11
CA ALA A 75 -16.70 -1.36 -3.08
C ALA A 75 -17.80 -1.61 -4.14
N ALA A 76 -17.86 -2.81 -4.69
CA ALA A 76 -18.91 -3.19 -5.64
C ALA A 76 -20.31 -3.03 -5.05
N GLN A 77 -20.47 -3.27 -3.74
CA GLN A 77 -21.75 -3.10 -3.04
C GLN A 77 -22.11 -1.65 -2.72
N ARG A 78 -21.12 -0.80 -2.38
CA ARG A 78 -21.33 0.48 -1.68
C ARG A 78 -20.91 1.70 -2.48
N ALA A 79 -20.16 1.52 -3.58
CA ALA A 79 -19.63 2.64 -4.34
C ALA A 79 -20.72 3.60 -4.83
N THR A 80 -20.61 4.85 -4.42
CA THR A 80 -21.46 5.95 -4.90
C THR A 80 -21.06 6.35 -6.33
N ALA A 81 -21.87 7.15 -7.01
CA ALA A 81 -21.51 7.70 -8.32
C ALA A 81 -20.18 8.49 -8.29
N LYS A 82 -19.90 9.19 -7.17
CA LYS A 82 -18.63 9.91 -6.97
C LYS A 82 -17.44 8.96 -6.84
N ASP A 83 -17.61 7.85 -6.13
CA ASP A 83 -16.56 6.85 -5.99
C ASP A 83 -16.27 6.17 -7.32
N LYS A 84 -17.30 5.78 -8.07
CA LYS A 84 -17.18 5.20 -9.41
C LYS A 84 -16.39 6.12 -10.35
N THR A 85 -16.72 7.42 -10.33
CA THR A 85 -15.97 8.43 -11.12
C THR A 85 -14.51 8.51 -10.69
N ARG A 86 -14.21 8.43 -9.38
CA ARG A 86 -12.84 8.45 -8.85
C ARG A 86 -12.06 7.21 -9.26
N ILE A 87 -12.63 6.02 -9.15
CA ILE A 87 -12.03 4.77 -9.59
C ILE A 87 -11.69 4.82 -11.08
N GLN A 88 -12.64 5.29 -11.91
CA GLN A 88 -12.41 5.47 -13.35
C GLN A 88 -11.22 6.41 -13.62
N ARG A 89 -11.17 7.56 -12.98
CA ARG A 89 -10.08 8.54 -13.16
C ARG A 89 -8.72 7.98 -12.71
N SER A 90 -8.67 7.20 -11.64
CA SER A 90 -7.42 6.57 -11.19
C SER A 90 -6.95 5.49 -12.16
N PHE A 91 -7.86 4.74 -12.77
CA PHE A 91 -7.55 3.80 -13.84
C PHE A 91 -7.05 4.51 -15.12
N ASP A 92 -7.71 5.60 -15.53
CA ASP A 92 -7.28 6.39 -16.69
C ASP A 92 -5.87 6.99 -16.47
N ALA A 93 -5.56 7.44 -15.25
CA ALA A 93 -4.22 7.90 -14.88
C ALA A 93 -3.18 6.77 -14.96
N LEU A 94 -3.53 5.56 -14.52
CA LEU A 94 -2.67 4.39 -14.63
C LEU A 94 -2.32 4.10 -16.11
N LEU A 95 -3.34 4.07 -16.98
CA LEU A 95 -3.13 3.87 -18.43
C LEU A 95 -2.25 4.96 -19.05
N HIS A 96 -2.47 6.21 -18.65
CA HIS A 96 -1.69 7.35 -19.14
C HIS A 96 -0.20 7.20 -18.82
N TYR A 97 0.17 6.90 -17.57
CA TYR A 97 1.57 6.74 -17.17
C TYR A 97 2.21 5.45 -17.74
N GLN A 98 1.42 4.38 -17.92
CA GLN A 98 1.88 3.18 -18.63
C GLN A 98 2.24 3.51 -20.09
N HIS A 99 1.41 4.31 -20.77
CA HIS A 99 1.66 4.73 -22.15
C HIS A 99 2.92 5.61 -22.27
N LEU A 100 3.17 6.46 -21.29
CA LEU A 100 4.39 7.27 -21.20
C LEU A 100 5.64 6.47 -20.81
N GLN A 101 5.50 5.19 -20.48
CA GLN A 101 6.56 4.31 -19.97
C GLN A 101 7.25 4.88 -18.70
N ASP A 102 6.55 5.73 -17.96
CA ASP A 102 7.01 6.24 -16.66
C ASP A 102 6.69 5.20 -15.57
N THR A 103 7.69 4.40 -15.24
CA THR A 103 7.55 3.27 -14.32
C THR A 103 7.19 3.73 -12.90
N GLU A 104 7.76 4.84 -12.43
CA GLU A 104 7.52 5.36 -11.08
C GLU A 104 6.11 5.95 -10.97
N ALA A 105 5.74 6.84 -11.90
CA ALA A 105 4.39 7.41 -11.94
C ALA A 105 3.32 6.34 -12.17
N SER A 106 3.62 5.32 -12.97
CA SER A 106 2.73 4.18 -13.20
C SER A 106 2.53 3.34 -11.92
N ALA A 107 3.60 3.09 -11.14
CA ALA A 107 3.49 2.39 -9.85
C ALA A 107 2.67 3.19 -8.83
N HIS A 108 2.87 4.52 -8.80
CA HIS A 108 2.08 5.41 -7.95
C HIS A 108 0.60 5.42 -8.34
N ALA A 109 0.30 5.49 -9.64
CA ALA A 109 -1.08 5.46 -10.16
C ALA A 109 -1.77 4.12 -9.88
N ASP A 110 -1.03 3.01 -9.93
CA ASP A 110 -1.49 1.67 -9.54
C ASP A 110 -1.92 1.63 -8.07
N ALA A 111 -1.06 2.09 -7.17
CA ALA A 111 -1.37 2.16 -5.75
C ALA A 111 -2.57 3.09 -5.47
N GLN A 112 -2.70 4.22 -6.19
CA GLN A 112 -3.85 5.13 -6.09
C GLN A 112 -5.15 4.49 -6.57
N PHE A 113 -5.10 3.65 -7.62
CA PHE A 113 -6.25 2.89 -8.09
C PHE A 113 -6.77 1.93 -7.01
N HIS A 114 -5.90 1.14 -6.40
CA HIS A 114 -6.25 0.24 -5.30
C HIS A 114 -6.77 0.99 -4.07
N LEU A 115 -6.18 2.15 -3.74
CA LEU A 115 -6.67 2.99 -2.65
C LEU A 115 -8.06 3.58 -2.94
N ALA A 116 -8.33 4.00 -4.18
CA ALA A 116 -9.66 4.50 -4.57
C ALA A 116 -10.73 3.42 -4.41
N ILE A 117 -10.41 2.16 -4.70
CA ILE A 117 -11.30 1.01 -4.45
C ILE A 117 -11.51 0.80 -2.95
N ALA A 118 -10.44 0.85 -2.16
CA ALA A 118 -10.56 0.73 -0.70
C ALA A 118 -11.46 1.81 -0.12
N GLU A 119 -11.33 3.07 -0.56
CA GLU A 119 -12.17 4.18 -0.14
C GLU A 119 -13.64 3.98 -0.53
N ALA A 120 -13.91 3.41 -1.70
CA ALA A 120 -15.25 3.07 -2.17
C ALA A 120 -15.94 1.96 -1.37
N SER A 121 -15.17 1.21 -0.56
CA SER A 121 -15.73 0.23 0.39
C SER A 121 -16.52 0.87 1.53
N HIS A 122 -16.32 2.17 1.79
CA HIS A 122 -16.90 2.93 2.91
C HIS A 122 -16.65 2.27 4.29
N ASN A 123 -15.58 1.46 4.42
CA ASN A 123 -15.12 0.91 5.69
C ASN A 123 -13.94 1.74 6.20
N ALA A 124 -14.21 2.67 7.13
CA ALA A 124 -13.21 3.61 7.64
C ALA A 124 -11.97 2.92 8.24
N VAL A 125 -12.13 1.75 8.86
CA VAL A 125 -11.03 0.98 9.45
C VAL A 125 -10.13 0.41 8.35
N ILE A 126 -10.70 -0.25 7.35
CA ILE A 126 -9.93 -0.82 6.24
C ILE A 126 -9.27 0.31 5.44
N VAL A 127 -9.98 1.41 5.17
CA VAL A 127 -9.40 2.58 4.48
C VAL A 127 -8.19 3.11 5.22
N GLN A 128 -8.25 3.21 6.55
CA GLN A 128 -7.12 3.69 7.34
C GLN A 128 -5.93 2.72 7.30
N LEU A 129 -6.18 1.41 7.36
CA LEU A 129 -5.14 0.38 7.19
C LEU A 129 -4.50 0.47 5.80
N MET A 130 -5.30 0.56 4.74
CA MET A 130 -4.79 0.68 3.36
C MET A 130 -3.98 1.96 3.15
N ARG A 131 -4.42 3.09 3.69
CA ARG A 131 -3.65 4.35 3.65
C ARG A 131 -2.31 4.21 4.37
N SER A 132 -2.28 3.55 5.52
CA SER A 132 -1.07 3.33 6.30
C SER A 132 -0.09 2.38 5.59
N LEU A 133 -0.60 1.41 4.82
CA LEU A 133 0.21 0.52 3.99
C LEU A 133 0.64 1.17 2.66
N PHE A 134 0.08 2.34 2.31
CA PHE A 134 0.28 2.96 1.00
C PHE A 134 1.75 3.20 0.66
N GLU A 135 2.56 3.67 1.60
CA GLU A 135 4.00 3.88 1.39
C GLU A 135 4.76 2.55 1.20
N LEU A 136 4.40 1.52 1.97
CA LEU A 136 4.96 0.17 1.76
C LEU A 136 4.56 -0.36 0.39
N MET A 137 3.29 -0.15 -0.01
CA MET A 137 2.78 -0.54 -1.32
C MET A 137 3.53 0.17 -2.45
N LEU A 138 3.77 1.48 -2.36
CA LEU A 138 4.50 2.24 -3.37
C LEU A 138 5.90 1.69 -3.59
N ASN A 139 6.67 1.51 -2.53
CA ASN A 139 8.01 0.95 -2.61
C ASN A 139 8.00 -0.47 -3.19
N THR A 140 7.05 -1.30 -2.74
CA THR A 140 6.91 -2.68 -3.18
C THR A 140 6.41 -2.78 -4.63
N VAL A 141 5.41 -1.99 -5.02
CA VAL A 141 4.84 -2.02 -6.38
C VAL A 141 5.88 -1.55 -7.41
N ALA A 142 6.63 -0.49 -7.12
CA ALA A 142 7.68 -0.02 -8.03
C ALA A 142 8.77 -1.08 -8.25
N GLU A 143 9.26 -1.72 -7.19
CA GLU A 143 10.26 -2.78 -7.27
C GLU A 143 9.70 -4.05 -7.94
N ASN A 144 8.49 -4.45 -7.59
CA ASN A 144 7.82 -5.61 -8.19
C ASN A 144 7.62 -5.43 -9.70
N ARG A 145 7.18 -4.24 -10.14
CA ARG A 145 7.07 -3.92 -11.57
C ARG A 145 8.41 -4.01 -12.27
N ARG A 146 9.46 -3.44 -11.66
CA ARG A 146 10.82 -3.49 -12.21
C ARG A 146 11.30 -4.93 -12.40
N LEU A 147 11.08 -5.81 -11.43
CA LEU A 147 11.43 -7.23 -11.51
C LEU A 147 10.61 -8.00 -12.54
N MET A 148 9.29 -7.79 -12.57
CA MET A 148 8.40 -8.45 -13.52
C MET A 148 8.69 -8.07 -14.98
N PHE A 149 9.29 -6.89 -15.20
CA PHE A 149 9.51 -6.35 -16.54
C PHE A 149 10.87 -6.68 -17.15
N VAL A 150 11.69 -7.51 -16.51
CA VAL A 150 13.06 -7.83 -17.01
C VAL A 150 13.04 -8.67 -18.29
N HIS A 151 12.04 -9.52 -18.53
CA HIS A 151 12.10 -10.53 -19.62
C HIS A 151 11.00 -10.47 -20.69
N ASP A 152 9.78 -10.01 -20.38
CA ASP A 152 8.69 -9.88 -21.37
C ASP A 152 7.66 -8.83 -20.89
N ASN A 153 7.99 -7.58 -21.16
CA ASN A 153 7.29 -6.41 -20.62
C ASN A 153 5.84 -6.30 -21.11
N THR A 154 5.60 -6.55 -22.38
CA THR A 154 4.34 -6.17 -23.03
C THR A 154 3.19 -7.04 -22.57
N LYS A 155 3.35 -8.36 -22.59
CA LYS A 155 2.28 -9.30 -22.22
C LYS A 155 1.89 -9.24 -20.74
N VAL A 156 2.89 -9.10 -19.84
CA VAL A 156 2.64 -8.97 -18.41
C VAL A 156 1.87 -7.67 -18.13
N LEU A 157 2.28 -6.57 -18.76
CA LEU A 157 1.62 -5.28 -18.62
C LEU A 157 0.19 -5.31 -19.16
N GLU A 158 -0.02 -5.89 -20.35
CA GLU A 158 -1.34 -6.08 -20.95
C GLU A 158 -2.27 -6.89 -20.04
N GLN A 159 -1.76 -7.96 -19.44
CA GLN A 159 -2.54 -8.80 -18.52
C GLN A 159 -2.89 -8.07 -17.23
N LEU A 160 -1.96 -7.34 -16.62
CA LEU A 160 -2.23 -6.52 -15.44
C LEU A 160 -3.28 -5.43 -15.75
N THR A 161 -3.12 -4.75 -16.88
CA THR A 161 -4.07 -3.73 -17.35
C THR A 161 -5.46 -4.31 -17.54
N GLN A 162 -5.56 -5.48 -18.18
CA GLN A 162 -6.82 -6.17 -18.39
C GLN A 162 -7.50 -6.57 -17.07
N GLN A 163 -6.73 -7.05 -16.09
CA GLN A 163 -7.25 -7.39 -14.76
C GLN A 163 -7.75 -6.15 -14.01
N HIS A 164 -7.01 -5.03 -14.04
CA HIS A 164 -7.47 -3.75 -13.46
C HIS A 164 -8.75 -3.26 -14.13
N TYR A 165 -8.85 -3.35 -15.45
CA TYR A 165 -10.06 -3.00 -16.19
C TYR A 165 -11.25 -3.86 -15.77
N GLN A 166 -11.08 -5.17 -15.69
CA GLN A 166 -12.12 -6.10 -15.24
C GLN A 166 -12.58 -5.83 -13.81
N LEU A 167 -11.63 -5.54 -12.91
CA LEU A 167 -11.91 -5.17 -11.52
C LEU A 167 -12.74 -3.88 -11.45
N MET A 168 -12.32 -2.86 -12.19
CA MET A 168 -13.07 -1.61 -12.28
C MET A 168 -14.49 -1.86 -12.79
N GLN A 169 -14.65 -2.59 -13.89
CA GLN A 169 -15.97 -2.87 -14.47
C GLN A 169 -16.89 -3.62 -13.48
N ALA A 170 -16.37 -4.63 -12.80
CA ALA A 170 -17.12 -5.37 -11.79
C ALA A 170 -17.62 -4.44 -10.66
N ILE A 171 -16.78 -3.49 -10.21
CA ILE A 171 -17.19 -2.52 -9.19
C ILE A 171 -18.20 -1.53 -9.73
N LEU A 172 -18.00 -1.00 -10.95
CA LEU A 172 -18.94 -0.05 -11.58
C LEU A 172 -20.32 -0.67 -11.78
N ASN A 173 -20.37 -1.97 -12.10
CA ASN A 173 -21.62 -2.72 -12.31
C ASN A 173 -22.24 -3.24 -11.00
N GLY A 174 -21.52 -3.19 -9.87
CA GLY A 174 -22.00 -3.72 -8.59
C GLY A 174 -21.92 -5.25 -8.49
N GLU A 175 -21.01 -5.87 -9.25
CA GLU A 175 -20.80 -7.32 -9.33
C GLU A 175 -19.80 -7.78 -8.25
N GLN A 176 -20.29 -8.01 -7.03
CA GLN A 176 -19.48 -8.21 -5.83
C GLN A 176 -18.55 -9.44 -5.92
N GLU A 177 -19.10 -10.59 -6.30
CA GLU A 177 -18.31 -11.83 -6.39
C GLU A 177 -17.30 -11.76 -7.55
N GLN A 178 -17.66 -11.09 -8.65
CA GLN A 178 -16.73 -10.87 -9.75
C GLN A 178 -15.58 -9.94 -9.33
N ALA A 179 -15.87 -8.84 -8.63
CA ALA A 179 -14.84 -7.93 -8.11
C ALA A 179 -13.89 -8.66 -7.16
N ARG A 180 -14.43 -9.50 -6.28
CA ARG A 180 -13.67 -10.34 -5.35
C ARG A 180 -12.75 -11.33 -6.07
N SER A 181 -13.28 -12.03 -7.07
CA SER A 181 -12.52 -13.02 -7.84
C SER A 181 -11.40 -12.35 -8.64
N VAL A 182 -11.70 -11.28 -9.36
CA VAL A 182 -10.72 -10.59 -10.21
C VAL A 182 -9.54 -10.04 -9.40
N ILE A 183 -9.78 -9.40 -8.24
CA ILE A 183 -8.68 -8.90 -7.41
C ILE A 183 -7.84 -10.04 -6.82
N SER A 184 -8.48 -11.15 -6.43
CA SER A 184 -7.76 -12.32 -5.96
C SER A 184 -6.86 -12.91 -7.03
N ASP A 185 -7.37 -13.06 -8.26
CA ASP A 185 -6.61 -13.56 -9.41
C ASP A 185 -5.48 -12.61 -9.79
N HIS A 186 -5.72 -11.29 -9.73
CA HIS A 186 -4.72 -10.26 -9.96
C HIS A 186 -3.55 -10.37 -8.98
N LEU A 187 -3.80 -10.43 -7.69
CA LEU A 187 -2.74 -10.52 -6.67
C LEU A 187 -2.00 -11.87 -6.72
N ASN A 188 -2.70 -12.96 -7.02
CA ASN A 188 -2.08 -14.26 -7.28
C ASN A 188 -1.17 -14.22 -8.52
N PHE A 189 -1.61 -13.55 -9.59
CA PHE A 189 -0.78 -13.35 -10.78
C PHE A 189 0.50 -12.56 -10.46
N VAL A 190 0.39 -11.46 -9.71
CA VAL A 190 1.55 -10.67 -9.26
C VAL A 190 2.50 -11.54 -8.43
N HIS A 191 1.99 -12.29 -7.45
CA HIS A 191 2.77 -13.19 -6.62
C HIS A 191 3.54 -14.23 -7.47
N ASN A 192 2.87 -14.90 -8.38
CA ASN A 192 3.49 -15.92 -9.24
C ASN A 192 4.58 -15.34 -10.15
N LYS A 193 4.36 -14.13 -10.70
CA LYS A 193 5.35 -13.46 -11.54
C LYS A 193 6.59 -13.05 -10.76
N LEU A 194 6.45 -12.60 -9.52
CA LEU A 194 7.58 -12.29 -8.65
C LEU A 194 8.37 -13.52 -8.26
N THR A 195 7.69 -14.60 -7.88
CA THR A 195 8.33 -15.88 -7.56
C THR A 195 9.14 -16.42 -8.76
N GLN A 196 8.60 -16.29 -9.98
CA GLN A 196 9.32 -16.65 -11.19
C GLN A 196 10.55 -15.77 -11.42
N ALA A 197 10.43 -14.45 -11.27
CA ALA A 197 11.54 -13.51 -11.43
C ALA A 197 12.68 -13.77 -10.42
N ASP A 198 12.34 -14.11 -9.18
CA ASP A 198 13.33 -14.49 -8.17
C ASP A 198 14.07 -15.78 -8.51
N ALA A 199 13.33 -16.79 -8.97
CA ALA A 199 13.93 -18.06 -9.39
C ALA A 199 14.88 -17.87 -10.59
N ASP A 200 14.49 -17.04 -11.56
CA ASP A 200 15.31 -16.71 -12.72
C ASP A 200 16.57 -15.91 -12.33
N THR A 201 16.42 -14.92 -11.45
CA THR A 201 17.55 -14.15 -10.92
C THR A 201 18.55 -15.05 -10.18
N ALA A 202 18.05 -15.93 -9.30
CA ALA A 202 18.90 -16.89 -8.59
C ALA A 202 19.60 -17.88 -9.55
N ARG A 203 18.93 -18.25 -10.66
CA ARG A 203 19.54 -19.10 -11.70
C ARG A 203 20.65 -18.38 -12.43
N LEU A 204 20.44 -17.13 -12.84
CA LEU A 204 21.45 -16.31 -13.51
C LEU A 204 22.68 -16.06 -12.61
N GLN A 205 22.47 -15.77 -11.34
CA GLN A 205 23.55 -15.62 -10.38
C GLN A 205 24.40 -16.89 -10.21
N ARG A 206 23.75 -18.08 -10.21
CA ARG A 206 24.49 -19.38 -10.17
C ARG A 206 25.31 -19.58 -11.45
N LEU A 207 24.78 -19.27 -12.61
CA LEU A 207 25.50 -19.37 -13.89
C LEU A 207 26.67 -18.39 -13.96
N GLY A 208 26.50 -17.14 -13.48
CA GLY A 208 27.57 -16.15 -13.44
C GLY A 208 28.76 -16.57 -12.57
N ARG A 209 28.55 -17.40 -11.54
CA ARG A 209 29.63 -17.96 -10.70
C ARG A 209 30.47 -19.03 -11.41
N LEU A 210 29.97 -19.60 -12.51
CA LEU A 210 30.68 -20.61 -13.31
C LEU A 210 31.56 -19.98 -14.40
N SER A 211 31.41 -18.69 -14.69
CA SER A 211 32.29 -17.99 -15.63
C SER A 211 33.64 -17.75 -14.93
N PRO A 212 34.79 -18.27 -15.44
CA PRO A 212 36.09 -18.02 -14.85
C PRO A 212 36.39 -16.52 -14.91
N SER A 213 36.81 -15.92 -13.79
CA SER A 213 37.40 -14.59 -13.80
C SER A 213 38.62 -14.63 -14.75
N VAL A 214 38.53 -13.95 -15.88
CA VAL A 214 39.72 -13.69 -16.70
C VAL A 214 40.61 -12.78 -15.85
N ALA A 215 41.55 -13.38 -15.15
CA ALA A 215 42.61 -12.67 -14.48
C ALA A 215 43.45 -11.98 -15.59
N THR A 216 43.23 -10.69 -15.76
CA THR A 216 44.16 -9.82 -16.50
C THR A 216 45.45 -9.74 -15.66
N SER A 217 46.36 -10.65 -15.95
CA SER A 217 47.77 -10.48 -15.60
C SER A 217 48.40 -9.56 -16.63
N SER A 218 48.74 -8.36 -16.23
CA SER A 218 49.78 -7.54 -16.85
C SER A 218 50.30 -6.55 -15.85
#